data_725bdfa2e972f0ee26d6becd756f7c4d
#
_entry.id   725bdfa2e972f0ee26d6becd756f7c4d
#
_cell.length_a   1.000
_cell.length_b   1.000
_cell.length_c   1.000
_cell.angle_alpha   90.00
_cell.angle_beta   90.00
_cell.angle_gamma   90.00
#
_symmetry.space_group_name_H-M   'P 1'
#
loop_
_entity.id
_entity.type
_entity.pdbx_description
1 polymer ?
#
loop_
_entity_poly.entity_id
_entity_poly.type
_entity_poly.pdbx_seq_one_letter_code
_entity_poly.pdbx_strand_id
1 'polypeptide(L)'
;FIENEYHSELFKYVEPEFNSVCEKSDTTRYIIFSAPGATGKSALAKYLSYSLNGVYWNLPDNKIAEYSFQGAISEAVGYLALSEFMHSLQTEESLLIIDAFDEAEASSGRNNIEFFLRDLDSVVKDCKNPCAILMARTESAVFIKQYFEKYGIDYAHYEVGYFTEENSK
;
A
#
# COMPACT_ATOMS: atom_id res chain seq x y z
N PHE A 1 -1.47 10.69 7.26
CA PHE A 1 -0.63 11.27 6.21
C PHE A 1 0.47 12.03 6.92
N ILE A 2 1.60 11.39 7.06
CA ILE A 2 2.77 11.98 7.68
C ILE A 2 3.44 12.82 6.60
N GLU A 3 3.76 14.08 6.92
CA GLU A 3 4.70 14.84 6.12
C GLU A 3 5.90 13.95 5.82
N ASN A 4 6.38 13.99 4.60
CA ASN A 4 7.44 13.12 4.13
C ASN A 4 8.75 13.45 4.85
N GLU A 5 8.88 12.98 6.11
CA GLU A 5 10.07 13.20 6.95
C GLU A 5 11.29 12.40 6.47
N TYR A 6 11.12 11.66 5.38
CA TYR A 6 12.19 10.85 4.83
C TYR A 6 13.13 11.71 3.97
N HIS A 7 14.12 12.29 4.59
CA HIS A 7 15.20 12.97 3.87
C HIS A 7 16.20 11.93 3.36
N SER A 8 16.25 11.73 2.06
CA SER A 8 17.16 10.78 1.40
C SER A 8 18.65 10.97 1.72
N GLU A 9 19.03 12.18 2.12
CA GLU A 9 20.41 12.51 2.51
C GLU A 9 20.83 11.91 3.85
N LEU A 10 19.88 11.53 4.71
CA LEU A 10 20.16 11.01 6.05
C LEU A 10 20.19 9.48 6.11
N PHE A 11 19.69 8.79 5.09
CA PHE A 11 19.61 7.34 5.09
C PHE A 11 20.12 6.78 3.76
N LYS A 12 21.20 6.00 3.83
CA LYS A 12 21.52 5.07 2.74
C LYS A 12 20.49 3.94 2.80
N TYR A 13 19.40 4.10 2.04
CA TYR A 13 18.48 3.01 1.83
C TYR A 13 19.14 1.97 0.92
N VAL A 14 19.23 0.75 1.42
CA VAL A 14 19.71 -0.39 0.63
C VAL A 14 18.48 -1.07 0.07
N GLU A 15 18.35 -1.09 -1.26
CA GLU A 15 17.23 -1.76 -1.91
C GLU A 15 17.30 -3.27 -1.66
N PRO A 16 16.22 -3.91 -1.17
CA PRO A 16 16.16 -5.35 -1.05
C PRO A 16 16.02 -6.02 -2.43
N GLU A 17 16.31 -7.29 -2.49
CA GLU A 17 15.96 -8.09 -3.66
C GLU A 17 14.44 -8.32 -3.72
N PHE A 18 13.90 -8.30 -4.92
CA PHE A 18 12.48 -8.56 -5.17
C PHE A 18 12.33 -9.83 -6.00
N ASN A 19 11.53 -10.76 -5.52
CA ASN A 19 11.13 -11.94 -6.27
C ASN A 19 9.71 -11.73 -6.81
N SER A 20 9.56 -11.71 -8.14
CA SER A 20 8.24 -11.62 -8.76
C SER A 20 7.46 -12.93 -8.54
N VAL A 21 6.28 -12.80 -7.95
CA VAL A 21 5.31 -13.89 -7.79
C VAL A 21 4.20 -13.78 -8.84
N CYS A 22 3.77 -12.55 -9.12
CA CYS A 22 2.81 -12.22 -10.17
C CYS A 22 3.23 -10.90 -10.80
N GLU A 23 3.52 -10.93 -12.10
CA GLU A 23 4.02 -9.75 -12.80
C GLU A 23 2.91 -8.76 -13.14
N LYS A 24 3.32 -7.49 -13.32
CA LYS A 24 2.43 -6.42 -13.73
C LYS A 24 1.88 -6.69 -15.15
N SER A 25 0.57 -6.51 -15.31
CA SER A 25 -0.13 -6.44 -16.60
C SER A 25 -0.51 -5.00 -16.95
N ASP A 26 -1.09 -4.79 -18.13
CA ASP A 26 -1.58 -3.46 -18.55
C ASP A 26 -2.81 -2.96 -17.76
N THR A 27 -3.42 -3.83 -16.96
CA THR A 27 -4.60 -3.53 -16.14
C THR A 27 -4.33 -3.60 -14.65
N THR A 28 -3.06 -3.74 -14.25
CA THR A 28 -2.65 -3.82 -12.85
C THR A 28 -2.90 -2.51 -12.12
N ARG A 29 -3.80 -2.54 -11.12
CA ARG A 29 -4.13 -1.37 -10.27
C ARG A 29 -3.43 -1.40 -8.93
N TYR A 30 -3.04 -2.56 -8.47
CA TYR A 30 -2.43 -2.78 -7.16
C TYR A 30 -1.09 -3.48 -7.28
N ILE A 31 -0.16 -3.09 -6.44
CA ILE A 31 1.09 -3.81 -6.24
C ILE A 31 1.13 -4.28 -4.78
N ILE A 32 1.31 -5.57 -4.57
CA ILE A 32 1.48 -6.15 -3.24
C ILE A 32 2.98 -6.41 -3.04
N PHE A 33 3.55 -5.85 -1.97
CA PHE A 33 4.83 -6.27 -1.46
C PHE A 33 4.63 -7.09 -0.20
N SER A 34 5.08 -8.34 -0.21
CA SER A 34 5.02 -9.20 0.96
C SER A 34 6.41 -9.59 1.46
N ALA A 35 6.52 -9.75 2.76
CA ALA A 35 7.73 -10.26 3.38
C ALA A 35 7.43 -10.82 4.77
N PRO A 36 8.29 -11.69 5.31
CA PRO A 36 8.27 -12.07 6.72
C PRO A 36 8.38 -10.85 7.65
N GLY A 37 8.13 -11.06 8.94
CA GLY A 37 8.32 -10.00 9.94
C GLY A 37 9.77 -9.49 9.98
N ALA A 38 9.95 -8.25 10.37
CA ALA A 38 11.26 -7.60 10.57
C ALA A 38 12.18 -7.51 9.33
N THR A 39 11.63 -7.49 8.13
CA THR A 39 12.38 -7.40 6.86
C THR A 39 12.51 -5.96 6.31
N GLY A 40 12.12 -4.95 7.08
CA GLY A 40 12.24 -3.55 6.63
C GLY A 40 11.11 -3.07 5.70
N LYS A 41 9.94 -3.73 5.68
CA LYS A 41 8.79 -3.33 4.85
C LYS A 41 8.41 -1.85 5.02
N SER A 42 8.34 -1.37 6.26
CA SER A 42 7.98 0.02 6.53
C SER A 42 9.06 1.01 6.06
N ALA A 43 10.34 0.62 6.10
CA ALA A 43 11.41 1.42 5.51
C ALA A 43 11.27 1.47 3.97
N LEU A 44 10.97 0.34 3.34
CA LEU A 44 10.67 0.26 1.91
C LEU A 44 9.45 1.13 1.55
N ALA A 45 8.36 1.04 2.32
CA ALA A 45 7.15 1.83 2.10
C ALA A 45 7.44 3.34 2.11
N LYS A 46 8.20 3.80 3.10
CA LYS A 46 8.62 5.20 3.21
C LYS A 46 9.56 5.61 2.07
N TYR A 47 10.52 4.77 1.72
CA TYR A 47 11.40 5.00 0.57
C TYR A 47 10.62 5.13 -0.73
N LEU A 48 9.66 4.22 -0.99
CA LEU A 48 8.82 4.27 -2.19
C LEU A 48 7.94 5.53 -2.20
N SER A 49 7.39 5.94 -1.04
CA SER A 49 6.59 7.16 -0.98
C SER A 49 7.41 8.40 -1.36
N TYR A 50 8.65 8.46 -0.93
CA TYR A 50 9.56 9.53 -1.31
C TYR A 50 9.94 9.45 -2.79
N SER A 51 10.39 8.27 -3.26
CA SER A 51 10.93 8.08 -4.61
C SER A 51 9.88 8.23 -5.72
N LEU A 52 8.62 7.84 -5.42
CA LEU A 52 7.49 7.89 -6.36
C LEU A 52 6.58 9.09 -6.12
N ASN A 53 6.93 10.00 -5.22
CA ASN A 53 6.07 11.11 -4.77
C ASN A 53 4.67 10.62 -4.37
N GLY A 54 4.62 9.46 -3.69
CA GLY A 54 3.39 8.82 -3.25
C GLY A 54 3.00 9.24 -1.83
N VAL A 55 1.76 8.96 -1.47
CA VAL A 55 1.22 9.23 -0.14
C VAL A 55 1.39 8.00 0.74
N TYR A 56 2.22 8.09 1.79
CA TYR A 56 2.39 7.01 2.76
C TYR A 56 1.25 7.01 3.78
N TRP A 57 0.70 5.83 4.03
CA TRP A 57 -0.34 5.60 5.03
C TRP A 57 -0.01 4.37 5.89
N ASN A 58 0.23 4.59 7.18
CA ASN A 58 0.31 3.51 8.16
C ASN A 58 -1.11 3.13 8.57
N LEU A 59 -1.60 2.01 8.07
CA LEU A 59 -3.02 1.64 8.17
C LEU A 59 -3.54 1.50 9.61
N PRO A 60 -2.76 0.96 10.59
CA PRO A 60 -3.19 0.88 12.00
C PRO A 60 -3.43 2.21 12.70
N ASP A 61 -2.95 3.33 12.17
CA ASP A 61 -3.19 4.66 12.76
C ASP A 61 -4.66 5.06 12.71
N ASN A 62 -5.45 4.39 11.86
CA ASN A 62 -6.88 4.63 11.72
C ASN A 62 -7.70 3.39 12.11
N LYS A 63 -8.89 3.63 12.61
CA LYS A 63 -9.85 2.54 12.84
C LYS A 63 -10.39 2.04 11.50
N ILE A 64 -10.13 0.78 11.19
CA ILE A 64 -10.59 0.14 9.97
C ILE A 64 -11.99 -0.45 10.19
N ALA A 65 -12.94 0.01 9.39
CA ALA A 65 -14.33 -0.42 9.38
C ALA A 65 -14.93 -0.14 7.99
N GLU A 66 -16.21 -0.44 7.80
CA GLU A 66 -16.96 -0.02 6.62
C GLU A 66 -16.95 1.52 6.48
N TYR A 67 -16.70 2.03 5.28
CA TYR A 67 -16.54 3.45 4.94
C TYR A 67 -15.37 4.17 5.64
N SER A 68 -14.47 3.44 6.29
CA SER A 68 -13.33 4.06 7.00
C SER A 68 -12.30 4.68 6.05
N PHE A 69 -12.21 4.22 4.81
CA PHE A 69 -11.28 4.77 3.82
C PHE A 69 -11.52 6.27 3.58
N GLN A 70 -12.73 6.66 3.24
CA GLN A 70 -13.06 8.07 3.02
C GLN A 70 -12.97 8.91 4.30
N GLY A 71 -13.38 8.33 5.43
CA GLY A 71 -13.28 8.97 6.74
C GLY A 71 -11.85 9.32 7.12
N ALA A 72 -10.93 8.36 6.99
CA ALA A 72 -9.51 8.55 7.29
C ALA A 72 -8.86 9.60 6.37
N ILE A 73 -9.18 9.57 5.08
CA ILE A 73 -8.66 10.60 4.16
C ILE A 73 -9.22 11.98 4.52
N SER A 74 -10.53 12.07 4.80
CA SER A 74 -11.14 13.35 5.20
C SER A 74 -10.53 13.91 6.48
N GLU A 75 -10.18 13.07 7.44
CA GLU A 75 -9.48 13.47 8.66
C GLU A 75 -8.07 14.00 8.37
N ALA A 76 -7.37 13.36 7.44
CA ALA A 76 -5.98 13.70 7.11
C ALA A 76 -5.84 14.97 6.26
N VAL A 77 -6.64 15.10 5.18
CA VAL A 77 -6.52 16.22 4.22
C VAL A 77 -7.52 17.34 4.47
N GLY A 78 -8.49 17.10 5.34
CA GLY A 78 -9.64 17.98 5.56
C GLY A 78 -10.78 17.75 4.58
N TYR A 79 -11.99 18.01 5.03
CA TYR A 79 -13.21 17.72 4.26
C TYR A 79 -13.25 18.43 2.90
N LEU A 80 -12.73 19.66 2.83
CA LEU A 80 -12.74 20.44 1.57
C LEU A 80 -11.78 19.88 0.52
N ALA A 81 -10.64 19.28 0.93
CA ALA A 81 -9.65 18.71 0.02
C ALA A 81 -9.95 17.24 -0.34
N LEU A 82 -10.91 16.59 0.33
CA LEU A 82 -11.24 15.20 0.10
C LEU A 82 -11.57 14.89 -1.37
N SER A 83 -12.42 15.73 -1.99
CA SER A 83 -12.83 15.54 -3.39
C SER A 83 -11.66 15.67 -4.36
N GLU A 84 -10.77 16.62 -4.12
CA GLU A 84 -9.57 16.84 -4.93
C GLU A 84 -8.61 15.66 -4.80
N PHE A 85 -8.39 15.19 -3.58
CA PHE A 85 -7.55 14.01 -3.35
C PHE A 85 -8.13 12.73 -3.99
N MET A 86 -9.43 12.49 -3.85
CA MET A 86 -10.08 11.36 -4.52
C MET A 86 -9.97 11.45 -6.04
N HIS A 87 -10.09 12.66 -6.59
CA HIS A 87 -9.90 12.88 -8.01
C HIS A 87 -8.46 12.58 -8.44
N SER A 88 -7.45 13.01 -7.68
CA SER A 88 -6.04 12.75 -8.00
C SER A 88 -5.69 11.25 -7.99
N LEU A 89 -6.34 10.45 -7.15
CA LEU A 89 -6.22 8.99 -7.20
C LEU A 89 -6.84 8.42 -8.49
N GLN A 90 -8.03 8.90 -8.87
CA GLN A 90 -8.74 8.44 -10.06
C GLN A 90 -8.03 8.85 -11.36
N THR A 91 -7.35 9.99 -11.36
CA THR A 91 -6.56 10.48 -12.51
C THR A 91 -5.13 9.97 -12.53
N GLU A 92 -4.76 9.10 -11.58
CA GLU A 92 -3.42 8.51 -11.45
C GLU A 92 -2.31 9.55 -11.18
N GLU A 93 -2.69 10.74 -10.69
CA GLU A 93 -1.74 11.79 -10.28
C GLU A 93 -1.17 11.54 -8.88
N SER A 94 -1.85 10.71 -8.08
CA SER A 94 -1.43 10.30 -6.74
C SER A 94 -1.34 8.79 -6.64
N LEU A 95 -0.32 8.32 -5.90
CA LEU A 95 -0.10 6.91 -5.57
C LEU A 95 -0.22 6.73 -4.06
N LEU A 96 -1.04 5.78 -3.61
CA LEU A 96 -1.11 5.39 -2.21
C LEU A 96 -0.10 4.30 -1.89
N ILE A 97 0.62 4.44 -0.78
CA ILE A 97 1.47 3.39 -0.24
C ILE A 97 0.98 3.07 1.16
N ILE A 98 0.30 1.93 1.28
CA ILE A 98 -0.42 1.51 2.48
C ILE A 98 0.39 0.43 3.18
N ASP A 99 0.86 0.75 4.37
CA ASP A 99 1.72 -0.13 5.19
C ASP A 99 0.95 -0.81 6.32
N ALA A 100 1.55 -1.87 6.87
CA ALA A 100 1.11 -2.58 8.06
C ALA A 100 -0.30 -3.21 7.97
N PHE A 101 -0.64 -3.80 6.82
CA PHE A 101 -1.91 -4.52 6.66
C PHE A 101 -2.09 -5.66 7.67
N ASP A 102 -1.03 -6.35 8.03
CA ASP A 102 -1.05 -7.43 9.02
C ASP A 102 -1.43 -6.92 10.43
N GLU A 103 -0.96 -5.76 10.83
CA GLU A 103 -1.32 -5.15 12.11
C GLU A 103 -2.77 -4.64 12.10
N ALA A 104 -3.20 -4.06 10.99
CA ALA A 104 -4.57 -3.63 10.79
C ALA A 104 -5.55 -4.83 10.76
N GLU A 105 -5.18 -5.95 10.09
CA GLU A 105 -5.94 -7.20 10.10
C GLU A 105 -6.07 -7.76 11.52
N ALA A 106 -4.98 -7.80 12.28
CA ALA A 106 -4.97 -8.29 13.65
C ALA A 106 -5.84 -7.46 14.59
N SER A 107 -5.88 -6.14 14.42
CA SER A 107 -6.65 -5.24 15.28
C SER A 107 -8.11 -5.09 14.89
N SER A 108 -8.44 -5.14 13.61
CA SER A 108 -9.77 -4.84 13.07
C SER A 108 -10.52 -6.08 12.57
N GLY A 109 -9.81 -7.16 12.27
CA GLY A 109 -10.35 -8.39 11.69
C GLY A 109 -10.54 -8.34 10.17
N ARG A 110 -10.55 -9.53 9.55
CA ARG A 110 -10.59 -9.69 8.09
C ARG A 110 -11.78 -9.02 7.41
N ASN A 111 -12.96 -9.10 8.00
CA ASN A 111 -14.16 -8.49 7.42
C ASN A 111 -13.99 -6.97 7.25
N ASN A 112 -13.37 -6.30 8.22
CA ASN A 112 -13.12 -4.87 8.12
C ASN A 112 -12.05 -4.53 7.08
N ILE A 113 -11.06 -5.39 6.90
CA ILE A 113 -10.08 -5.26 5.82
C ILE A 113 -10.76 -5.45 4.45
N GLU A 114 -11.69 -6.41 4.29
CA GLU A 114 -12.47 -6.55 3.05
C GLU A 114 -13.30 -5.30 2.75
N PHE A 115 -13.95 -4.70 3.75
CA PHE A 115 -14.66 -3.44 3.56
C PHE A 115 -13.74 -2.31 3.12
N PHE A 116 -12.57 -2.21 3.74
CA PHE A 116 -11.57 -1.21 3.37
C PHE A 116 -11.08 -1.39 1.93
N LEU A 117 -10.74 -2.62 1.51
CA LEU A 117 -10.32 -2.92 0.15
C LEU A 117 -11.42 -2.64 -0.87
N ARG A 118 -12.68 -2.94 -0.54
CA ARG A 118 -13.84 -2.62 -1.37
C ARG A 118 -14.01 -1.11 -1.55
N ASP A 119 -13.88 -0.35 -0.46
CA ASP A 119 -14.03 1.10 -0.48
C ASP A 119 -12.89 1.74 -1.29
N LEU A 120 -11.65 1.26 -1.12
CA LEU A 120 -10.50 1.68 -1.92
C LEU A 120 -10.73 1.34 -3.40
N ASP A 121 -11.12 0.11 -3.73
CA ASP A 121 -11.34 -0.31 -5.12
C ASP A 121 -12.46 0.49 -5.78
N SER A 122 -13.49 0.88 -5.05
CA SER A 122 -14.56 1.72 -5.59
C SER A 122 -14.07 3.08 -6.11
N VAL A 123 -12.98 3.59 -5.54
CA VAL A 123 -12.36 4.85 -5.96
C VAL A 123 -11.45 4.65 -7.17
N VAL A 124 -10.67 3.56 -7.18
CA VAL A 124 -9.59 3.36 -8.17
C VAL A 124 -9.93 2.36 -9.28
N LYS A 125 -11.18 1.86 -9.34
CA LYS A 125 -11.61 0.80 -10.27
C LYS A 125 -11.38 1.12 -11.75
N ASP A 126 -11.40 2.39 -12.12
CA ASP A 126 -11.24 2.83 -13.52
C ASP A 126 -9.79 3.23 -13.86
N CYS A 127 -8.86 3.15 -12.90
CA CYS A 127 -7.43 3.39 -13.12
C CYS A 127 -6.82 2.30 -14.00
N LYS A 128 -5.89 2.69 -14.85
CA LYS A 128 -5.16 1.79 -15.78
C LYS A 128 -3.77 1.45 -15.30
N ASN A 129 -3.20 2.29 -14.42
CA ASN A 129 -1.90 2.09 -13.82
C ASN A 129 -2.04 1.79 -12.33
N PRO A 130 -1.00 1.25 -11.68
CA PRO A 130 -1.01 1.04 -10.25
C PRO A 130 -1.24 2.35 -9.50
N CYS A 131 -2.27 2.38 -8.68
CA CYS A 131 -2.68 3.52 -7.86
C CYS A 131 -2.54 3.25 -6.36
N ALA A 132 -2.31 1.99 -5.97
CA ALA A 132 -2.02 1.63 -4.60
C ALA A 132 -0.95 0.53 -4.49
N ILE A 133 -0.01 0.72 -3.57
CA ILE A 133 0.98 -0.26 -3.15
C ILE A 133 0.61 -0.71 -1.74
N LEU A 134 0.50 -2.03 -1.54
CA LEU A 134 0.07 -2.64 -0.29
C LEU A 134 1.24 -3.41 0.32
N MET A 135 1.64 -3.04 1.54
CA MET A 135 2.68 -3.72 2.30
C MET A 135 2.05 -4.65 3.34
N ALA A 136 2.37 -5.93 3.25
CA ALA A 136 1.80 -6.94 4.14
C ALA A 136 2.83 -7.99 4.54
N ARG A 137 2.56 -8.74 5.63
CA ARG A 137 3.25 -10.00 5.85
C ARG A 137 2.74 -11.05 4.86
N THR A 138 3.53 -12.10 4.69
CA THR A 138 3.23 -13.18 3.73
C THR A 138 1.82 -13.74 3.93
N GLU A 139 1.38 -13.94 5.19
CA GLU A 139 0.07 -14.48 5.53
C GLU A 139 -1.07 -13.53 5.13
N SER A 140 -0.94 -12.25 5.46
CA SER A 140 -1.93 -11.23 5.10
C SER A 140 -1.95 -10.97 3.60
N ALA A 141 -0.82 -11.08 2.90
CA ALA A 141 -0.76 -10.99 1.45
C ALA A 141 -1.55 -12.11 0.77
N VAL A 142 -1.54 -13.33 1.32
CA VAL A 142 -2.40 -14.44 0.81
C VAL A 142 -3.88 -14.06 0.91
N PHE A 143 -4.31 -13.48 2.02
CA PHE A 143 -5.69 -13.03 2.19
C PHE A 143 -6.06 -11.92 1.20
N ILE A 144 -5.21 -10.90 1.01
CA ILE A 144 -5.43 -9.81 0.05
C ILE A 144 -5.54 -10.37 -1.38
N LYS A 145 -4.66 -11.30 -1.77
CA LYS A 145 -4.71 -11.94 -3.09
C LYS A 145 -6.01 -12.71 -3.31
N GLN A 146 -6.43 -13.51 -2.33
CA GLN A 146 -7.71 -14.23 -2.41
C GLN A 146 -8.90 -13.29 -2.60
N TYR A 147 -8.88 -12.13 -1.93
CA TYR A 147 -9.88 -11.10 -2.13
C TYR A 147 -9.85 -10.56 -3.57
N PHE A 148 -8.68 -10.20 -4.09
CA PHE A 148 -8.54 -9.67 -5.45
C PHE A 148 -8.96 -10.70 -6.51
N GLU A 149 -8.55 -11.95 -6.38
CA GLU A 149 -8.94 -13.04 -7.26
C GLU A 149 -10.45 -13.27 -7.25
N LYS A 150 -11.09 -13.26 -6.08
CA LYS A 150 -12.53 -13.41 -5.92
C LYS A 150 -13.33 -12.34 -6.67
N TYR A 151 -12.81 -11.12 -6.73
CA TYR A 151 -13.49 -9.97 -7.35
C TYR A 151 -12.92 -9.59 -8.73
N GLY A 152 -11.99 -10.37 -9.27
CA GLY A 152 -11.40 -10.14 -10.59
C GLY A 152 -10.58 -8.84 -10.66
N ILE A 153 -9.91 -8.49 -9.58
CA ILE A 153 -9.08 -7.29 -9.47
C ILE A 153 -7.65 -7.67 -9.86
N ASP A 154 -7.09 -6.99 -10.86
CA ASP A 154 -5.72 -7.22 -11.30
C ASP A 154 -4.69 -6.61 -10.35
N TYR A 155 -3.68 -7.38 -10.01
CA TYR A 155 -2.58 -7.00 -9.14
C TYR A 155 -1.25 -7.59 -9.60
N ALA A 156 -0.16 -6.94 -9.21
CA ALA A 156 1.18 -7.54 -9.22
C ALA A 156 1.59 -7.90 -7.79
N HIS A 157 2.41 -8.92 -7.62
CA HIS A 157 2.89 -9.35 -6.32
C HIS A 157 4.39 -9.63 -6.35
N TYR A 158 5.10 -9.00 -5.44
CA TYR A 158 6.53 -9.17 -5.23
C TYR A 158 6.83 -9.55 -3.78
N GLU A 159 7.69 -10.54 -3.61
CA GLU A 159 8.24 -10.88 -2.31
C GLU A 159 9.54 -10.11 -2.08
N VAL A 160 9.61 -9.44 -0.94
CA VAL A 160 10.79 -8.71 -0.49
C VAL A 160 11.73 -9.70 0.20
N GLY A 161 12.90 -9.91 -0.38
CA GLY A 161 13.94 -10.74 0.16
C GLY A 161 14.68 -10.10 1.34
N TYR A 162 15.52 -10.89 2.00
CA TYR A 162 16.44 -10.37 3.01
C TYR A 162 17.57 -9.60 2.32
N PHE A 163 18.10 -8.59 3.02
CA PHE A 163 19.34 -7.93 2.58
C PHE A 163 20.46 -8.95 2.50
N THR A 164 21.11 -9.05 1.36
CA THR A 164 22.32 -9.87 1.22
C THR A 164 23.53 -9.07 1.73
N GLU A 165 24.58 -9.75 2.21
CA GLU A 165 25.80 -9.08 2.69
C GLU A 165 26.47 -8.22 1.60
N GLU A 166 26.20 -8.50 0.32
CA GLU A 166 26.72 -7.73 -0.81
C GLU A 166 26.05 -6.37 -0.95
N ASN A 167 24.79 -6.23 -0.51
CA ASN A 167 24.03 -4.99 -0.58
C ASN A 167 24.22 -4.09 0.66
N SER A 168 24.97 -4.55 1.68
CA SER A 168 25.18 -3.84 2.95
C SER A 168 26.54 -3.15 3.07
N LYS A 169 27.31 -3.01 1.96
CA LYS A 169 28.63 -2.36 1.94
C LYS A 169 28.62 -0.99 1.32
#